data_d176928df2030a957939be556ededfb3
#
_entry.id   d176928df2030a957939be556ededfb3
#
_cell.length_a   1.000
_cell.length_b   1.000
_cell.length_c   1.000
_cell.angle_alpha   90.00
_cell.angle_beta   90.00
_cell.angle_gamma   90.00
#
_symmetry.space_group_name_H-M   'P 1'
#
loop_
_entity.id
_entity.type
_entity.pdbx_description
1 polymer ?
#
loop_
_entity_poly.entity_id
_entity_poly.type
_entity_poly.pdbx_seq_one_letter_code
_entity_poly.pdbx_strand_id
1 'polypeptide(L)'
;MKNFRELTEATGTVVFTFGRFNPPTTGHEKLIKKVASVAGSNPFRIYPSYSQNPKKDPLPFALKIAYMRKMFPKYARNIVADTDARTAINIAVKLHDEGFKNLVMVAG
;
A
#
# COMPACT_ATOMS: atom_id res chain seq x y z
N MET A 1 5.27 30.02 -11.83
CA MET A 1 6.23 28.93 -12.07
C MET A 1 5.99 27.81 -11.07
N LYS A 2 6.02 26.57 -11.53
CA LYS A 2 5.87 25.44 -10.64
C LYS A 2 7.15 25.22 -9.84
N ASN A 3 7.02 24.95 -8.55
CA ASN A 3 8.15 24.59 -7.73
C ASN A 3 8.47 23.09 -7.92
N PHE A 4 9.54 22.63 -7.30
CA PHE A 4 9.98 21.25 -7.43
C PHE A 4 8.90 20.25 -7.01
N ARG A 5 8.18 20.55 -5.94
CA ARG A 5 7.12 19.69 -5.43
C ARG A 5 5.98 19.57 -6.44
N GLU A 6 5.57 20.67 -7.04
CA GLU A 6 4.51 20.65 -8.05
C GLU A 6 4.92 19.84 -9.27
N LEU A 7 6.17 19.95 -9.68
CA LEU A 7 6.69 19.16 -10.79
C LEU A 7 6.67 17.67 -10.45
N THR A 8 7.05 17.31 -9.24
CA THR A 8 7.04 15.92 -8.79
C THR A 8 5.62 15.37 -8.77
N GLU A 9 4.68 16.16 -8.25
CA GLU A 9 3.27 15.76 -8.24
C GLU A 9 2.71 15.67 -9.64
N ALA A 10 3.16 16.56 -10.55
CA ALA A 10 2.72 16.53 -11.95
C ALA A 10 3.18 15.26 -12.66
N THR A 11 4.29 14.64 -12.25
CA THR A 11 4.69 13.34 -12.78
C THR A 11 3.77 12.23 -12.30
N GLY A 12 3.13 12.46 -11.16
CA GLY A 12 2.09 11.59 -10.67
C GLY A 12 2.56 10.17 -10.37
N THR A 13 3.74 10.03 -9.76
CA THR A 13 4.25 8.71 -9.40
C THR A 13 3.77 8.30 -8.01
N VAL A 14 3.25 7.09 -7.90
CA VAL A 14 2.93 6.47 -6.62
C VAL A 14 3.54 5.08 -6.59
N VAL A 15 4.10 4.71 -5.45
CA VAL A 15 4.64 3.37 -5.22
C VAL A 15 3.69 2.64 -4.29
N PHE A 16 3.38 1.40 -4.60
CA PHE A 16 2.47 0.64 -3.76
C PHE A 16 2.87 -0.82 -3.71
N THR A 17 2.36 -1.49 -2.69
CA THR A 17 2.43 -2.94 -2.61
C THR A 17 1.05 -3.47 -2.24
N PHE A 18 0.77 -4.68 -2.67
CA PHE A 18 -0.48 -5.36 -2.41
C PHE A 18 -0.15 -6.76 -1.93
N GLY A 19 -0.75 -7.15 -0.82
CA GLY A 19 -0.49 -8.48 -0.27
C GLY A 19 -1.54 -8.88 0.73
N ARG A 20 -1.48 -10.13 1.11
CA ARG A 20 -2.47 -10.70 2.03
C ARG A 20 -2.25 -10.20 3.47
N PHE A 21 -1.01 -10.20 3.94
CA PHE A 21 -0.66 -9.78 5.30
C PHE A 21 -1.54 -10.44 6.37
N ASN A 22 -1.87 -11.71 6.19
CA ASN A 22 -2.79 -12.38 7.10
C ASN A 22 -2.24 -13.76 7.51
N PRO A 23 -1.64 -13.85 8.69
CA PRO A 23 -1.42 -12.74 9.63
C PRO A 23 -0.23 -11.87 9.22
N PRO A 24 -0.19 -10.61 9.64
CA PRO A 24 0.99 -9.79 9.42
C PRO A 24 2.15 -10.30 10.27
N THR A 25 3.36 -10.27 9.71
CA THR A 25 4.56 -10.77 10.39
C THR A 25 5.67 -9.74 10.33
N THR A 26 6.70 -9.95 11.18
CA THR A 26 7.87 -9.06 11.18
C THR A 26 8.61 -9.08 9.83
N GLY A 27 8.51 -10.18 9.08
CA GLY A 27 9.08 -10.25 7.73
C GLY A 27 8.45 -9.26 6.77
N HIS A 28 7.20 -8.89 6.99
CA HIS A 28 6.52 -7.89 6.17
C HIS A 28 7.12 -6.49 6.36
N GLU A 29 7.80 -6.24 7.47
CA GLU A 29 8.46 -4.95 7.68
C GLU A 29 9.53 -4.68 6.61
N LYS A 30 10.23 -5.71 6.19
CA LYS A 30 11.25 -5.59 5.13
C LYS A 30 10.62 -5.14 3.82
N LEU A 31 9.46 -5.71 3.49
CA LEU A 31 8.71 -5.31 2.29
C LEU A 31 8.27 -3.85 2.39
N ILE A 32 7.72 -3.45 3.52
CA ILE A 32 7.26 -2.07 3.72
C ILE A 32 8.43 -1.09 3.63
N LYS A 33 9.56 -1.43 4.22
CA LYS A 33 10.77 -0.60 4.13
C LYS A 33 11.25 -0.49 2.69
N LYS A 34 11.17 -1.58 1.93
CA LYS A 34 11.54 -1.57 0.51
C LYS A 34 10.63 -0.64 -0.28
N VAL A 35 9.32 -0.70 -0.03
CA VAL A 35 8.36 0.19 -0.67
C VAL A 35 8.72 1.65 -0.39
N ALA A 36 8.97 1.98 0.87
CA ALA A 36 9.33 3.33 1.27
C ALA A 36 10.64 3.77 0.59
N SER A 37 11.62 2.88 0.50
CA SER A 37 12.90 3.16 -0.14
C SER A 37 12.74 3.41 -1.64
N VAL A 38 11.96 2.58 -2.31
CA VAL A 38 11.69 2.74 -3.75
C VAL A 38 10.94 4.04 -4.01
N ALA A 39 10.03 4.41 -3.12
CA ALA A 39 9.24 5.63 -3.27
C ALA A 39 10.10 6.90 -3.17
N GLY A 40 11.10 6.89 -2.30
CA GLY A 40 11.89 8.09 -2.06
C GLY A 40 10.98 9.21 -1.54
N SER A 41 10.87 10.30 -2.30
CA SER A 41 10.00 11.42 -1.95
C SER A 41 8.57 11.29 -2.49
N ASN A 42 8.31 10.25 -3.30
CA ASN A 42 6.98 10.03 -3.84
C ASN A 42 6.05 9.40 -2.79
N PRO A 43 4.74 9.59 -2.91
CA PRO A 43 3.81 8.90 -2.01
C PRO A 43 3.90 7.40 -2.20
N PHE A 44 3.69 6.67 -1.10
CA PHE A 44 3.60 5.22 -1.18
C PHE A 44 2.46 4.72 -0.30
N ARG A 45 1.92 3.57 -0.69
CA ARG A 45 0.77 2.97 -0.02
C ARG A 45 0.94 1.46 0.09
N ILE A 46 0.48 0.94 1.21
CA ILE A 46 0.45 -0.49 1.47
C ILE A 46 -1.01 -0.92 1.50
N TYR A 47 -1.37 -1.83 0.59
CA TYR A 47 -2.75 -2.32 0.46
C TYR A 47 -2.84 -3.77 0.93
N PRO A 48 -3.29 -3.99 2.16
CA PRO A 48 -3.66 -5.35 2.57
C PRO A 48 -4.90 -5.79 1.79
N SER A 49 -4.89 -7.02 1.30
CA SER A 49 -6.01 -7.50 0.49
C SER A 49 -7.29 -7.63 1.32
N TYR A 50 -8.40 -7.27 0.70
CA TYR A 50 -9.72 -7.54 1.27
C TYR A 50 -10.12 -8.95 0.84
N SER A 51 -9.75 -9.92 1.67
CA SER A 51 -10.01 -11.33 1.41
C SER A 51 -10.77 -11.92 2.59
N GLN A 52 -11.74 -12.77 2.30
CA GLN A 52 -12.63 -13.36 3.30
C GLN A 52 -12.54 -14.88 3.32
N ASN A 53 -11.38 -15.46 2.99
CA ASN A 53 -11.22 -16.90 3.03
C ASN A 53 -10.83 -17.34 4.44
N PRO A 54 -11.74 -18.01 5.22
CA PRO A 54 -11.46 -18.38 6.60
C PRO A 54 -10.27 -19.31 6.77
N LYS A 55 -9.94 -20.10 5.74
CA LYS A 55 -8.81 -21.03 5.80
C LYS A 55 -7.47 -20.33 5.58
N LYS A 56 -7.45 -19.33 4.72
CA LYS A 56 -6.22 -18.62 4.32
C LYS A 56 -6.06 -17.29 5.03
N ASP A 57 -7.15 -16.73 5.51
CA ASP A 57 -7.18 -15.41 6.13
C ASP A 57 -7.77 -15.51 7.53
N PRO A 58 -6.97 -15.94 8.53
CA PRO A 58 -7.49 -16.17 9.87
C PRO A 58 -8.00 -14.90 10.57
N LEU A 59 -7.55 -13.72 10.12
CA LEU A 59 -7.97 -12.47 10.73
C LEU A 59 -8.99 -11.74 9.86
N PRO A 60 -10.07 -11.21 10.45
CA PRO A 60 -10.96 -10.28 9.74
C PRO A 60 -10.18 -9.06 9.25
N PHE A 61 -10.64 -8.45 8.18
CA PHE A 61 -9.93 -7.35 7.53
C PHE A 61 -9.63 -6.20 8.50
N ALA A 62 -10.64 -5.74 9.23
CA ALA A 62 -10.45 -4.63 10.16
C ALA A 62 -9.40 -4.93 11.23
N LEU A 63 -9.40 -6.16 11.74
CA LEU A 63 -8.44 -6.57 12.75
C LEU A 63 -7.02 -6.65 12.17
N LYS A 64 -6.90 -7.17 10.95
CA LYS A 64 -5.63 -7.22 10.23
C LYS A 64 -5.03 -5.81 10.08
N ILE A 65 -5.84 -4.86 9.65
CA ILE A 65 -5.40 -3.46 9.49
C ILE A 65 -4.93 -2.90 10.84
N ALA A 66 -5.70 -3.13 11.90
CA ALA A 66 -5.34 -2.66 13.23
C ALA A 66 -4.01 -3.23 13.71
N TYR A 67 -3.79 -4.53 13.50
CA TYR A 67 -2.53 -5.17 13.85
C TYR A 67 -1.36 -4.60 13.06
N MET A 68 -1.54 -4.42 11.76
CA MET A 68 -0.49 -3.88 10.91
C MET A 68 -0.08 -2.47 11.34
N ARG A 69 -1.04 -1.62 11.66
CA ARG A 69 -0.75 -0.26 12.11
C ARG A 69 -0.06 -0.25 13.46
N LYS A 70 -0.37 -1.22 14.30
CA LYS A 70 0.27 -1.36 15.60
C LYS A 70 1.68 -1.93 15.49
N MET A 71 1.89 -2.90 14.59
CA MET A 71 3.20 -3.50 14.35
C MET A 71 4.15 -2.54 13.64
N PHE A 72 3.63 -1.71 12.76
CA PHE A 72 4.42 -0.82 11.91
C PHE A 72 3.97 0.63 12.08
N PRO A 73 4.10 1.19 13.30
CA PRO A 73 3.56 2.52 13.59
C PRO A 73 4.15 3.63 12.73
N LYS A 74 5.40 3.47 12.31
CA LYS A 74 6.07 4.43 11.43
C LYS A 74 5.37 4.55 10.08
N TYR A 75 4.72 3.48 9.63
CA TYR A 75 4.07 3.40 8.34
C TYR A 75 2.55 3.33 8.43
N ALA A 76 1.99 3.59 9.61
CA ALA A 76 0.55 3.44 9.84
C ALA A 76 -0.30 4.25 8.86
N ARG A 77 0.15 5.46 8.52
CA ARG A 77 -0.58 6.33 7.57
C ARG A 77 -0.55 5.80 6.14
N ASN A 78 0.43 4.97 5.82
CA ASN A 78 0.59 4.43 4.47
C ASN A 78 -0.17 3.14 4.28
N ILE A 79 -0.64 2.53 5.36
CA ILE A 79 -1.45 1.31 5.31
C ILE A 79 -2.89 1.71 5.04
N VAL A 80 -3.43 1.28 3.90
CA VAL A 80 -4.74 1.68 3.42
C VAL A 80 -5.78 0.62 3.72
N ALA A 81 -6.84 1.02 4.42
CA ALA A 81 -7.98 0.14 4.71
C ALA A 81 -9.02 0.29 3.59
N ASP A 82 -8.79 -0.39 2.48
CA ASP A 82 -9.65 -0.29 1.30
C ASP A 82 -10.35 -1.63 1.04
N THR A 83 -11.65 -1.65 1.22
CA THR A 83 -12.45 -2.86 1.00
C THR A 83 -12.54 -3.27 -0.48
N ASP A 84 -12.15 -2.39 -1.39
CA ASP A 84 -12.07 -2.70 -2.82
C ASP A 84 -10.71 -3.25 -3.23
N ALA A 85 -9.76 -3.34 -2.30
CA ALA A 85 -8.42 -3.83 -2.58
C ALA A 85 -8.41 -5.36 -2.67
N ARG A 86 -8.98 -5.89 -3.74
CA ARG A 86 -9.10 -7.33 -3.97
C ARG A 86 -8.05 -7.87 -4.92
N THR A 87 -7.61 -7.05 -5.85
CA THR A 87 -6.56 -7.41 -6.81
C THR A 87 -5.65 -6.21 -7.05
N ALA A 88 -4.43 -6.49 -7.53
CA ALA A 88 -3.50 -5.42 -7.88
C ALA A 88 -4.07 -4.53 -9.00
N ILE A 89 -4.83 -5.12 -9.92
CA ILE A 89 -5.45 -4.38 -11.02
C ILE A 89 -6.49 -3.39 -10.50
N ASN A 90 -7.32 -3.80 -9.55
CA ASN A 90 -8.29 -2.90 -8.91
C ASN A 90 -7.60 -1.68 -8.32
N ILE A 91 -6.50 -1.92 -7.62
CA ILE A 91 -5.73 -0.85 -6.99
C ILE A 91 -5.13 0.07 -8.06
N ALA A 92 -4.56 -0.50 -9.11
CA ALA A 92 -3.96 0.29 -10.19
C ALA A 92 -4.98 1.19 -10.86
N VAL A 93 -6.16 0.67 -11.15
CA VAL A 93 -7.24 1.47 -11.74
C VAL A 93 -7.64 2.62 -10.82
N LYS A 94 -7.78 2.32 -9.53
CA LYS A 94 -8.16 3.32 -8.54
C LYS A 94 -7.10 4.43 -8.42
N LEU A 95 -5.83 4.06 -8.40
CA LEU A 95 -4.73 5.02 -8.33
C LEU A 95 -4.66 5.88 -9.59
N HIS A 96 -4.89 5.28 -10.74
CA HIS A 96 -4.95 6.03 -12.00
C HIS A 96 -6.11 7.04 -11.95
N ASP A 97 -7.26 6.63 -11.43
CA ASP A 97 -8.42 7.52 -11.31
C ASP A 97 -8.18 8.66 -10.32
N GLU A 98 -7.27 8.49 -9.35
CA GLU A 98 -6.85 9.57 -8.46
C GLU A 98 -5.92 10.56 -9.13
N GLY A 99 -5.45 10.28 -10.33
CA GLY A 99 -4.59 11.18 -11.10
C GLY A 99 -3.14 10.76 -11.19
N PHE A 100 -2.76 9.61 -10.63
CA PHE A 100 -1.39 9.12 -10.76
C PHE A 100 -1.15 8.60 -12.16
N LYS A 101 -0.07 9.04 -12.78
CA LYS A 101 0.31 8.63 -14.13
C LYS A 101 1.29 7.47 -14.15
N ASN A 102 2.12 7.37 -13.11
CA ASN A 102 3.13 6.33 -12.99
C ASN A 102 2.85 5.50 -11.74
N LEU A 103 2.60 4.22 -11.93
CA LEU A 103 2.29 3.29 -10.86
C LEU A 103 3.44 2.30 -10.75
N VAL A 104 4.08 2.24 -9.59
CA VAL A 104 5.18 1.31 -9.34
C VAL A 104 4.73 0.33 -8.26
N MET A 105 4.66 -0.95 -8.61
CA MET A 105 4.29 -1.98 -7.66
C MET A 105 5.54 -2.70 -7.18
N VAL A 106 5.68 -2.81 -5.87
CA VAL A 106 6.75 -3.57 -5.25
C VAL A 106 6.17 -4.88 -4.74
N ALA A 107 6.74 -5.99 -5.19
CA ALA A 107 6.31 -7.31 -4.78
C ALA A 107 7.26 -7.88 -3.73
N GLY A 108 6.69 -8.69 -2.84
CA GLY A 108 7.48 -9.38 -1.83
C GLY A 108 8.20 -10.60 -2.37
#